data_c333c94d89055fddf70cbad5b3142485
#
_entry.id   c333c94d89055fddf70cbad5b3142485
#
_cell.length_a   1.000
_cell.length_b   1.000
_cell.length_c   1.000
_cell.angle_alpha   90.00
_cell.angle_beta   90.00
_cell.angle_gamma   90.00
#
_symmetry.space_group_name_H-M   'P 1'
#
loop_
_entity.id
_entity.type
_entity.pdbx_description
1 polymer ?
#
loop_
_entity_poly.entity_id
_entity_poly.type
_entity_poly.pdbx_seq_one_letter_code
_entity_poly.pdbx_strand_id
1 'polypeptide(L)'
;MEQLCYETLEKAGYTGYLLKNAPERVLQFGEGNFLRAFADYWFDMANEKAGWNGKCVLVQPIAQGLTQLINRQEGLYTLYLRGRQNGEKVDAKRVISSESRCLNPYEKQDYDAMMDVAAGEALEYIVSNTTEAGIVYDPSCRLEDCPPASFPAKLTQVLLHRWRAGRPGVVVLSCELIDNNGKELLRCVNQYIKQWGLEEGFARWVNGDCTFCSTLVDRIVPGRIRDAAEAARLEDENGYRDALIDVGEVFGVWNIEGPEWLAEKLPFRAAGLNCPVVPDVTPYKKRKVRILNGAHTGFVLGAYLAGYDIVRDCMQDDVILGFMNRMLHEEVIPTLPLDRQDLEAFAAAVQDRFNNPFINHELMSITLNSTSKWRARNMPSLLEYAQTAGKLPPCLAMSFAAYIAFYSSDIQALTEQGLVCRRPKGNEYTVSDDRWVLEFYYSRRGVSDETLVHDVMTNAKMWGQDLTLVPGFEQAAAENLRRIRTEGARAAFAACLARPAV
;
A
#
# COMPACT_ATOMS: atom_id res chain seq x y z
N MET A 1 14.89 23.64 -23.29
CA MET A 1 14.33 22.28 -23.44
C MET A 1 12.82 22.43 -23.53
N GLU A 2 12.18 21.80 -24.51
CA GLU A 2 10.72 21.84 -24.73
C GLU A 2 10.00 20.97 -23.71
N GLN A 3 8.73 21.27 -23.46
CA GLN A 3 7.89 20.44 -22.57
C GLN A 3 7.46 19.15 -23.26
N LEU A 4 7.30 18.06 -22.48
CA LEU A 4 6.83 16.77 -22.96
C LEU A 4 5.46 16.91 -23.67
N CYS A 5 5.41 16.46 -24.90
CA CYS A 5 4.22 16.25 -25.73
C CYS A 5 4.58 15.24 -26.84
N TYR A 6 3.63 14.80 -27.66
CA TYR A 6 3.92 13.82 -28.73
C TYR A 6 4.95 14.36 -29.73
N GLU A 7 4.91 15.64 -30.08
CA GLU A 7 5.85 16.27 -31.02
C GLU A 7 7.29 16.31 -30.44
N THR A 8 7.40 16.63 -29.14
CA THR A 8 8.69 16.66 -28.45
C THR A 8 9.31 15.26 -28.35
N LEU A 9 8.50 14.21 -28.10
CA LEU A 9 8.97 12.82 -28.11
C LEU A 9 9.51 12.39 -29.48
N GLU A 10 8.82 12.78 -30.55
CA GLU A 10 9.29 12.50 -31.92
C GLU A 10 10.66 13.17 -32.19
N LYS A 11 10.81 14.46 -31.84
CA LYS A 11 12.08 15.20 -31.93
C LYS A 11 13.18 14.60 -31.08
N ALA A 12 12.85 14.08 -29.89
CA ALA A 12 13.80 13.42 -29.00
C ALA A 12 14.16 11.98 -29.43
N GLY A 13 13.53 11.47 -30.51
CA GLY A 13 13.79 10.12 -31.01
C GLY A 13 13.29 9.01 -30.07
N TYR A 14 12.22 9.23 -29.33
CA TYR A 14 11.65 8.21 -28.46
C TYR A 14 11.10 7.03 -29.28
N THR A 15 11.56 5.82 -28.97
CA THR A 15 11.21 4.60 -29.71
C THR A 15 10.32 3.63 -28.92
N GLY A 16 9.92 4.02 -27.69
CA GLY A 16 9.01 3.21 -26.87
C GLY A 16 7.57 3.24 -27.39
N TYR A 17 6.72 2.41 -26.77
CA TYR A 17 5.31 2.36 -27.11
C TYR A 17 4.60 3.69 -26.80
N LEU A 18 3.77 4.14 -27.74
CA LEU A 18 2.88 5.28 -27.59
C LEU A 18 1.53 5.01 -28.27
N LEU A 19 0.44 5.35 -27.59
CA LEU A 19 -0.92 5.31 -28.15
C LEU A 19 -1.52 6.72 -28.13
N LYS A 20 -1.55 7.38 -29.28
CA LYS A 20 -2.05 8.77 -29.37
C LYS A 20 -3.58 8.82 -29.32
N ASN A 21 -4.25 7.97 -30.08
CA ASN A 21 -5.69 7.97 -30.24
C ASN A 21 -6.27 6.59 -29.95
N ALA A 22 -7.24 6.52 -29.05
CA ALA A 22 -8.03 5.33 -28.77
C ALA A 22 -9.35 5.74 -28.09
N PRO A 23 -10.37 4.88 -28.06
CA PRO A 23 -11.60 5.13 -27.33
C PRO A 23 -11.35 5.38 -25.84
N GLU A 24 -12.09 6.30 -25.23
CA GLU A 24 -12.06 6.58 -23.79
C GLU A 24 -12.88 5.51 -23.06
N ARG A 25 -12.18 4.47 -22.56
CA ARG A 25 -12.82 3.30 -21.93
C ARG A 25 -12.81 3.36 -20.40
N VAL A 26 -12.05 4.28 -19.81
CA VAL A 26 -11.93 4.43 -18.36
C VAL A 26 -12.26 5.85 -17.97
N LEU A 27 -13.09 6.01 -16.93
CA LEU A 27 -13.25 7.27 -16.20
C LEU A 27 -12.59 7.09 -14.82
N GLN A 28 -11.55 7.89 -14.55
CA GLN A 28 -10.72 7.73 -13.37
C GLN A 28 -10.84 8.91 -12.42
N PHE A 29 -11.30 8.68 -11.20
CA PHE A 29 -11.35 9.70 -10.13
C PHE A 29 -10.06 9.68 -9.32
N GLY A 30 -9.21 10.65 -9.57
CA GLY A 30 -7.86 10.80 -9.03
C GLY A 30 -6.81 10.85 -10.12
N GLU A 31 -5.94 11.86 -10.04
CA GLU A 31 -4.86 12.15 -10.98
C GLU A 31 -3.47 12.15 -10.31
N GLY A 32 -3.43 11.62 -9.06
CA GLY A 32 -2.23 11.61 -8.23
C GLY A 32 -1.19 10.59 -8.66
N ASN A 33 0.01 10.70 -8.08
CA ASN A 33 1.15 9.85 -8.38
C ASN A 33 0.82 8.36 -8.28
N PHE A 34 0.01 7.95 -7.29
CA PHE A 34 -0.29 6.53 -7.11
C PHE A 34 -1.00 5.93 -8.32
N LEU A 35 -2.11 6.51 -8.80
CA LEU A 35 -2.84 5.97 -9.95
C LEU A 35 -2.01 6.03 -11.22
N ARG A 36 -1.25 7.11 -11.44
CA ARG A 36 -0.36 7.25 -12.59
C ARG A 36 0.73 6.16 -12.63
N ALA A 37 1.38 5.89 -11.48
CA ALA A 37 2.37 4.82 -11.40
C ALA A 37 1.76 3.42 -11.25
N PHE A 38 0.44 3.29 -11.15
CA PHE A 38 -0.24 2.01 -10.95
C PHE A 38 -1.28 1.74 -12.03
N ALA A 39 -2.49 2.29 -11.94
CA ALA A 39 -3.59 1.99 -12.86
C ALA A 39 -3.29 2.44 -14.28
N ASP A 40 -2.81 3.67 -14.47
CA ASP A 40 -2.51 4.22 -15.79
C ASP A 40 -1.36 3.48 -16.47
N TYR A 41 -0.30 3.13 -15.72
CA TYR A 41 0.74 2.23 -16.20
C TYR A 41 0.19 0.87 -16.61
N TRP A 42 -0.76 0.29 -15.86
CA TRP A 42 -1.34 -1.00 -16.17
C TRP A 42 -2.19 -0.99 -17.44
N PHE A 43 -2.97 0.07 -17.65
CA PHE A 43 -3.70 0.27 -18.90
C PHE A 43 -2.76 0.53 -20.09
N ASP A 44 -1.66 1.24 -19.88
CA ASP A 44 -0.65 1.46 -20.91
C ASP A 44 0.05 0.15 -21.32
N MET A 45 0.40 -0.70 -20.35
CA MET A 45 0.92 -2.05 -20.60
C MET A 45 -0.11 -2.95 -21.30
N ALA A 46 -1.39 -2.84 -20.93
CA ALA A 46 -2.47 -3.57 -21.59
C ALA A 46 -2.65 -3.15 -23.05
N ASN A 47 -2.48 -1.88 -23.34
CA ASN A 47 -2.48 -1.38 -24.72
C ASN A 47 -1.36 -2.02 -25.54
N GLU A 48 -0.12 -2.00 -25.01
CA GLU A 48 1.03 -2.53 -25.72
C GLU A 48 1.02 -4.07 -25.82
N LYS A 49 0.75 -4.76 -24.71
CA LYS A 49 0.97 -6.21 -24.62
C LYS A 49 -0.27 -7.05 -24.92
N ALA A 50 -1.46 -6.49 -24.70
CA ALA A 50 -2.72 -7.18 -24.93
C ALA A 50 -3.59 -6.56 -26.04
N GLY A 51 -3.16 -5.45 -26.65
CA GLY A 51 -3.92 -4.77 -27.70
C GLY A 51 -5.28 -4.22 -27.25
N TRP A 52 -5.40 -3.84 -25.99
CA TRP A 52 -6.67 -3.40 -25.40
C TRP A 52 -7.29 -2.18 -26.10
N ASN A 53 -6.47 -1.29 -26.67
CA ASN A 53 -6.88 -0.13 -27.45
C ASN A 53 -7.86 0.78 -26.70
N GLY A 54 -7.44 1.33 -25.55
CA GLY A 54 -8.26 2.20 -24.72
C GLY A 54 -7.47 3.30 -24.03
N LYS A 55 -8.17 4.37 -23.64
CA LYS A 55 -7.63 5.50 -22.89
C LYS A 55 -8.41 5.78 -21.62
N CYS A 56 -7.74 6.46 -20.68
CA CYS A 56 -8.30 6.91 -19.42
C CYS A 56 -8.59 8.42 -19.50
N VAL A 57 -9.80 8.81 -19.12
CA VAL A 57 -10.14 10.20 -18.80
C VAL A 57 -10.01 10.37 -17.30
N LEU A 58 -9.13 11.24 -16.86
CA LEU A 58 -8.91 11.53 -15.46
C LEU A 58 -9.90 12.62 -14.99
N VAL A 59 -10.39 12.48 -13.78
CA VAL A 59 -11.24 13.47 -13.12
C VAL A 59 -10.57 13.91 -11.83
N GLN A 60 -10.24 15.17 -11.74
CA GLN A 60 -9.68 15.79 -10.54
C GLN A 60 -10.73 15.78 -9.41
N PRO A 61 -10.47 15.15 -8.24
CA PRO A 61 -11.51 14.93 -7.24
C PRO A 61 -11.87 16.19 -6.45
N ILE A 62 -10.99 17.17 -6.36
CA ILE A 62 -11.14 18.43 -5.65
C ILE A 62 -10.85 19.62 -6.56
N ALA A 63 -11.20 20.83 -6.14
CA ALA A 63 -11.09 22.04 -6.99
C ALA A 63 -9.65 22.39 -7.41
N GLN A 64 -8.64 21.92 -6.68
CA GLN A 64 -7.23 22.13 -6.98
C GLN A 64 -6.57 20.79 -7.33
N GLY A 65 -5.78 20.74 -8.40
CA GLY A 65 -5.11 19.51 -8.84
C GLY A 65 -4.24 19.72 -10.06
N LEU A 66 -4.04 18.65 -10.82
CA LEU A 66 -3.05 18.58 -11.89
C LEU A 66 -3.65 18.75 -13.31
N THR A 67 -4.94 19.01 -13.45
CA THR A 67 -5.65 19.04 -14.74
C THR A 67 -4.90 19.84 -15.80
N GLN A 68 -4.51 21.08 -15.48
CA GLN A 68 -3.82 21.93 -16.46
C GLN A 68 -2.45 21.38 -16.89
N LEU A 69 -1.76 20.75 -15.95
CA LEU A 69 -0.43 20.19 -16.17
C LEU A 69 -0.51 18.95 -17.08
N ILE A 70 -1.43 18.04 -16.75
CA ILE A 70 -1.69 16.82 -17.52
C ILE A 70 -2.09 17.18 -18.96
N ASN A 71 -3.03 18.12 -19.12
CA ASN A 71 -3.51 18.52 -20.44
C ASN A 71 -2.45 19.24 -21.28
N ARG A 72 -1.54 20.03 -20.66
CA ARG A 72 -0.40 20.62 -21.38
C ARG A 72 0.59 19.60 -21.92
N GLN A 73 0.71 18.45 -21.25
CA GLN A 73 1.56 17.33 -21.69
C GLN A 73 0.79 16.29 -22.54
N GLU A 74 -0.43 16.62 -22.99
CA GLU A 74 -1.27 15.75 -23.84
C GLU A 74 -1.54 14.37 -23.15
N GLY A 75 -1.61 14.33 -21.80
CA GLY A 75 -1.77 13.09 -21.02
C GLY A 75 -0.48 12.25 -20.94
N LEU A 76 0.68 12.79 -21.31
CA LEU A 76 1.95 12.08 -21.29
C LEU A 76 2.73 12.39 -20.01
N TYR A 77 3.43 11.39 -19.49
CA TYR A 77 4.42 11.55 -18.44
C TYR A 77 5.43 10.40 -18.44
N THR A 78 6.60 10.65 -17.89
CA THR A 78 7.64 9.64 -17.75
C THR A 78 7.52 8.96 -16.40
N LEU A 79 7.37 7.64 -16.42
CA LEU A 79 7.39 6.78 -15.24
C LEU A 79 8.73 6.03 -15.17
N TYR A 80 9.38 6.12 -14.02
CA TYR A 80 10.52 5.29 -13.67
C TYR A 80 10.08 4.19 -12.70
N LEU A 81 10.24 2.93 -13.11
CA LEU A 81 10.03 1.77 -12.22
C LEU A 81 11.39 1.31 -11.70
N ARG A 82 11.61 1.47 -10.41
CA ARG A 82 12.90 1.26 -9.74
C ARG A 82 12.81 0.25 -8.62
N GLY A 83 13.80 -0.63 -8.53
CA GLY A 83 13.86 -1.61 -7.45
C GLY A 83 14.71 -2.81 -7.76
N ARG A 84 14.30 -3.95 -7.19
CA ARG A 84 14.82 -5.28 -7.53
C ARG A 84 13.67 -6.19 -7.93
N GLN A 85 13.96 -7.09 -8.85
CA GLN A 85 13.03 -8.14 -9.27
C GLN A 85 13.86 -9.40 -9.56
N ASN A 86 13.52 -10.50 -8.89
CA ASN A 86 14.26 -11.76 -8.97
C ASN A 86 15.77 -11.60 -8.68
N GLY A 87 16.11 -10.76 -7.69
CA GLY A 87 17.48 -10.45 -7.31
C GLY A 87 18.22 -9.45 -8.21
N GLU A 88 17.67 -9.08 -9.36
CA GLU A 88 18.28 -8.14 -10.32
C GLU A 88 17.84 -6.70 -10.06
N LYS A 89 18.76 -5.73 -10.22
CA LYS A 89 18.45 -4.32 -10.17
C LYS A 89 17.67 -3.91 -11.42
N VAL A 90 16.54 -3.23 -11.21
CA VAL A 90 15.69 -2.68 -12.27
C VAL A 90 15.64 -1.17 -12.15
N ASP A 91 15.92 -0.45 -13.26
CA ASP A 91 15.68 0.98 -13.46
C ASP A 91 15.10 1.16 -14.86
N ALA A 92 13.79 0.99 -14.95
CA ALA A 92 13.07 1.00 -16.22
C ALA A 92 12.36 2.33 -16.42
N LYS A 93 12.62 2.98 -17.56
CA LYS A 93 11.93 4.20 -18.00
C LYS A 93 10.85 3.88 -19.03
N ARG A 94 9.68 4.49 -18.86
CA ARG A 94 8.59 4.40 -19.83
C ARG A 94 7.85 5.73 -19.89
N VAL A 95 7.53 6.20 -21.09
CA VAL A 95 6.52 7.25 -21.25
C VAL A 95 5.15 6.60 -21.27
N ILE A 96 4.29 7.05 -20.39
CA ILE A 96 2.90 6.59 -20.30
C ILE A 96 2.05 7.41 -21.25
N SER A 97 1.22 6.72 -22.02
CA SER A 97 0.33 7.30 -23.03
C SER A 97 -1.12 6.80 -22.93
N SER A 98 -1.47 6.16 -21.83
CA SER A 98 -2.84 5.68 -21.57
C SER A 98 -3.84 6.77 -21.20
N GLU A 99 -3.38 7.94 -20.75
CA GLU A 99 -4.26 9.06 -20.43
C GLU A 99 -4.65 9.83 -21.71
N SER A 100 -5.93 10.22 -21.85
CA SER A 100 -6.39 11.07 -22.96
C SER A 100 -6.39 12.54 -22.54
N ARG A 101 -6.99 12.83 -21.42
CA ARG A 101 -7.17 14.16 -20.84
C ARG A 101 -7.52 14.08 -19.37
N CYS A 102 -7.37 15.20 -18.68
CA CYS A 102 -7.84 15.37 -17.29
C CYS A 102 -8.92 16.45 -17.25
N LEU A 103 -9.98 16.22 -16.48
CA LEU A 103 -11.12 17.12 -16.31
C LEU A 103 -11.17 17.66 -14.88
N ASN A 104 -11.42 18.96 -14.75
CA ASN A 104 -11.73 19.60 -13.48
C ASN A 104 -13.26 19.79 -13.38
N PRO A 105 -14.01 18.93 -12.68
CA PRO A 105 -15.47 19.02 -12.66
C PRO A 105 -16.02 20.27 -11.96
N TYR A 106 -15.16 21.06 -11.33
CA TYR A 106 -15.53 22.38 -10.78
C TYR A 106 -15.59 23.47 -11.82
N GLU A 107 -15.13 23.18 -13.06
CA GLU A 107 -15.34 23.99 -14.24
C GLU A 107 -16.51 23.41 -15.05
N LYS A 108 -17.49 24.26 -15.40
CA LYS A 108 -18.74 23.81 -16.03
C LYS A 108 -18.50 22.98 -17.32
N GLN A 109 -17.56 23.40 -18.16
CA GLN A 109 -17.24 22.71 -19.40
C GLN A 109 -16.68 21.30 -19.14
N ASP A 110 -15.82 21.13 -18.13
CA ASP A 110 -15.22 19.86 -17.78
C ASP A 110 -16.22 18.95 -17.08
N TYR A 111 -17.14 19.52 -16.27
CA TYR A 111 -18.25 18.78 -15.71
C TYR A 111 -19.14 18.18 -16.78
N ASP A 112 -19.54 18.98 -17.79
CA ASP A 112 -20.34 18.51 -18.92
C ASP A 112 -19.58 17.44 -19.71
N ALA A 113 -18.28 17.63 -19.97
CA ALA A 113 -17.44 16.64 -20.64
C ALA A 113 -17.33 15.31 -19.85
N MET A 114 -17.29 15.36 -18.51
CA MET A 114 -17.34 14.16 -17.67
C MET A 114 -18.66 13.40 -17.84
N MET A 115 -19.79 14.12 -17.94
CA MET A 115 -21.10 13.51 -18.19
C MET A 115 -21.20 12.94 -19.61
N ASP A 116 -20.60 13.58 -20.62
CA ASP A 116 -20.52 13.05 -21.99
C ASP A 116 -19.73 11.73 -22.03
N VAL A 117 -18.61 11.64 -21.32
CA VAL A 117 -17.86 10.37 -21.17
C VAL A 117 -18.74 9.29 -20.51
N ALA A 118 -19.50 9.65 -19.46
CA ALA A 118 -20.41 8.72 -18.81
C ALA A 118 -21.50 8.17 -19.76
N ALA A 119 -22.05 9.01 -20.65
CA ALA A 119 -23.03 8.63 -21.66
C ALA A 119 -22.40 7.91 -22.87
N GLY A 120 -21.08 7.91 -23.00
CA GLY A 120 -20.35 7.31 -24.11
C GLY A 120 -20.49 5.79 -24.18
N GLU A 121 -20.44 5.27 -25.41
CA GLU A 121 -20.50 3.81 -25.67
C GLU A 121 -19.24 3.08 -25.23
N ALA A 122 -18.10 3.76 -25.32
CA ALA A 122 -16.78 3.18 -25.08
C ALA A 122 -16.49 2.92 -23.59
N LEU A 123 -17.14 3.65 -22.66
CA LEU A 123 -16.87 3.55 -21.23
C LEU A 123 -17.20 2.16 -20.67
N GLU A 124 -16.20 1.49 -20.12
CA GLU A 124 -16.29 0.15 -19.52
C GLU A 124 -15.92 0.12 -18.04
N TYR A 125 -14.99 0.98 -17.62
CA TYR A 125 -14.42 0.96 -16.27
C TYR A 125 -14.50 2.34 -15.61
N ILE A 126 -14.73 2.33 -14.31
CA ILE A 126 -14.52 3.47 -13.42
C ILE A 126 -13.46 3.06 -12.40
N VAL A 127 -12.39 3.85 -12.29
CA VAL A 127 -11.31 3.63 -11.32
C VAL A 127 -11.29 4.78 -10.33
N SER A 128 -11.02 4.51 -9.05
CA SER A 128 -10.91 5.58 -8.05
C SER A 128 -9.77 5.36 -7.07
N ASN A 129 -9.14 6.47 -6.67
CA ASN A 129 -8.31 6.57 -5.48
C ASN A 129 -8.39 8.01 -4.95
N THR A 130 -9.40 8.26 -4.14
CA THR A 130 -9.75 9.57 -3.60
C THR A 130 -9.30 9.75 -2.14
N THR A 131 -8.30 8.97 -1.71
CA THR A 131 -7.80 8.80 -0.35
C THR A 131 -8.75 8.03 0.57
N GLU A 132 -8.29 7.68 1.79
CA GLU A 132 -9.12 6.98 2.79
C GLU A 132 -10.36 7.78 3.20
N ALA A 133 -10.30 9.11 3.10
CA ALA A 133 -11.40 10.01 3.44
C ALA A 133 -12.38 10.24 2.27
N GLY A 134 -12.09 9.73 1.07
CA GLY A 134 -12.90 10.02 -0.13
C GLY A 134 -14.19 9.21 -0.22
N ILE A 135 -14.22 7.97 0.27
CA ILE A 135 -15.45 7.13 0.26
C ILE A 135 -16.27 7.41 1.52
N VAL A 136 -16.92 8.56 1.53
CA VAL A 136 -17.79 9.01 2.64
C VAL A 136 -19.10 9.54 2.09
N TYR A 137 -20.20 9.14 2.73
CA TYR A 137 -21.51 9.71 2.48
C TYR A 137 -21.64 11.07 3.19
N ASP A 138 -21.92 12.12 2.41
CA ASP A 138 -22.18 13.47 2.89
C ASP A 138 -23.65 13.83 2.63
N PRO A 139 -24.50 13.92 3.67
CA PRO A 139 -25.92 14.21 3.50
C PRO A 139 -26.21 15.65 2.99
N SER A 140 -25.21 16.53 2.97
CA SER A 140 -25.37 17.88 2.43
C SER A 140 -25.38 17.92 0.90
N CYS A 141 -24.83 16.89 0.22
CA CYS A 141 -24.80 16.81 -1.24
C CYS A 141 -26.19 16.63 -1.83
N ARG A 142 -26.50 17.44 -2.85
CA ARG A 142 -27.78 17.44 -3.58
C ARG A 142 -27.58 16.94 -5.01
N LEU A 143 -28.67 16.47 -5.62
CA LEU A 143 -28.64 16.01 -7.03
C LEU A 143 -28.30 17.15 -7.99
N GLU A 144 -28.69 18.37 -7.67
CA GLU A 144 -28.48 19.56 -8.50
C GLU A 144 -27.09 20.19 -8.37
N ASP A 145 -26.28 19.73 -7.44
CA ASP A 145 -24.91 20.25 -7.26
C ASP A 145 -24.05 19.90 -8.50
N CYS A 146 -23.26 20.87 -8.96
CA CYS A 146 -22.43 20.72 -10.16
C CYS A 146 -20.98 21.21 -9.89
N PRO A 147 -20.08 20.36 -9.38
CA PRO A 147 -20.29 19.00 -8.88
C PRO A 147 -20.70 18.97 -7.40
N PRO A 148 -21.27 17.88 -6.89
CA PRO A 148 -21.42 17.68 -5.46
C PRO A 148 -20.07 17.53 -4.77
N ALA A 149 -20.00 17.84 -3.45
CA ALA A 149 -18.73 17.86 -2.73
C ALA A 149 -18.08 16.46 -2.63
N SER A 150 -18.86 15.42 -2.27
CA SER A 150 -18.30 14.08 -2.07
C SER A 150 -18.08 13.31 -3.36
N PHE A 151 -17.06 12.45 -3.39
CA PHE A 151 -16.80 11.56 -4.53
C PHE A 151 -17.95 10.58 -4.79
N PRO A 152 -18.53 9.87 -3.79
CA PRO A 152 -19.64 8.97 -4.04
C PRO A 152 -20.89 9.68 -4.60
N ALA A 153 -21.11 10.95 -4.26
CA ALA A 153 -22.19 11.74 -4.86
C ALA A 153 -21.90 12.06 -6.34
N LYS A 154 -20.67 12.49 -6.68
CA LYS A 154 -20.24 12.68 -8.09
C LYS A 154 -20.42 11.39 -8.89
N LEU A 155 -19.98 10.25 -8.34
CA LEU A 155 -20.15 8.95 -8.97
C LEU A 155 -21.62 8.60 -9.20
N THR A 156 -22.50 8.89 -8.22
CA THR A 156 -23.94 8.64 -8.34
C THR A 156 -24.55 9.44 -9.50
N GLN A 157 -24.14 10.71 -9.69
CA GLN A 157 -24.58 11.53 -10.83
C GLN A 157 -24.08 10.95 -12.17
N VAL A 158 -22.81 10.54 -12.24
CA VAL A 158 -22.21 9.89 -13.42
C VAL A 158 -22.97 8.63 -13.80
N LEU A 159 -23.26 7.75 -12.83
CA LEU A 159 -24.02 6.53 -13.05
C LEU A 159 -25.47 6.80 -13.47
N LEU A 160 -26.12 7.80 -12.85
CA LEU A 160 -27.48 8.19 -13.21
C LEU A 160 -27.55 8.72 -14.65
N HIS A 161 -26.58 9.55 -15.04
CA HIS A 161 -26.50 10.09 -16.39
C HIS A 161 -26.31 8.98 -17.43
N ARG A 162 -25.41 8.01 -17.13
CA ARG A 162 -25.18 6.83 -17.97
C ARG A 162 -26.44 5.97 -18.12
N TRP A 163 -27.13 5.68 -17.03
CA TRP A 163 -28.36 4.92 -17.03
C TRP A 163 -29.46 5.62 -17.87
N ARG A 164 -29.64 6.92 -17.71
CA ARG A 164 -30.61 7.72 -18.50
C ARG A 164 -30.27 7.76 -19.99
N ALA A 165 -28.99 7.63 -20.34
CA ALA A 165 -28.54 7.47 -21.71
C ALA A 165 -28.76 6.04 -22.27
N GLY A 166 -29.34 5.13 -21.50
CA GLY A 166 -29.60 3.74 -21.91
C GLY A 166 -28.34 2.89 -22.07
N ARG A 167 -27.26 3.22 -21.38
CA ARG A 167 -25.98 2.51 -21.49
C ARG A 167 -25.90 1.31 -20.54
N PRO A 168 -25.12 0.27 -20.89
CA PRO A 168 -24.89 -0.88 -20.01
C PRO A 168 -24.13 -0.48 -18.73
N GLY A 169 -24.21 -1.34 -17.70
CA GLY A 169 -23.45 -1.19 -16.47
C GLY A 169 -21.94 -1.12 -16.70
N VAL A 170 -21.22 -0.66 -15.70
CA VAL A 170 -19.75 -0.51 -15.70
C VAL A 170 -19.12 -1.32 -14.57
N VAL A 171 -17.84 -1.64 -14.72
CA VAL A 171 -17.02 -2.19 -13.65
C VAL A 171 -16.38 -1.03 -12.87
N VAL A 172 -16.59 -0.98 -11.56
CA VAL A 172 -16.03 0.03 -10.66
C VAL A 172 -14.92 -0.61 -9.83
N LEU A 173 -13.70 -0.10 -9.98
CA LEU A 173 -12.49 -0.59 -9.32
C LEU A 173 -12.02 0.44 -8.30
N SER A 174 -12.32 0.22 -7.02
CA SER A 174 -11.94 1.12 -5.93
C SER A 174 -10.53 0.78 -5.44
N CYS A 175 -9.62 1.76 -5.42
CA CYS A 175 -8.22 1.60 -5.01
C CYS A 175 -7.89 2.31 -3.68
N GLU A 176 -8.86 2.85 -2.99
CA GLU A 176 -8.71 3.51 -1.70
C GLU A 176 -8.25 2.51 -0.61
N LEU A 177 -7.39 2.95 0.31
CA LEU A 177 -6.82 2.10 1.35
C LEU A 177 -7.77 1.94 2.56
N ILE A 178 -9.01 1.55 2.28
CA ILE A 178 -10.01 1.19 3.30
C ILE A 178 -10.51 -0.24 3.08
N ASP A 179 -11.03 -0.84 4.14
CA ASP A 179 -11.59 -2.19 4.08
C ASP A 179 -12.87 -2.20 3.25
N ASN A 180 -12.99 -3.20 2.36
CA ASN A 180 -14.17 -3.36 1.51
C ASN A 180 -14.50 -2.10 0.67
N ASN A 181 -13.49 -1.40 0.17
CA ASN A 181 -13.61 -0.12 -0.52
C ASN A 181 -14.71 -0.09 -1.58
N GLY A 182 -14.84 -1.10 -2.43
CA GLY A 182 -15.91 -1.19 -3.44
C GLY A 182 -17.30 -1.38 -2.82
N LYS A 183 -17.43 -2.21 -1.77
CA LYS A 183 -18.70 -2.40 -1.06
C LYS A 183 -19.13 -1.13 -0.33
N GLU A 184 -18.17 -0.42 0.30
CA GLU A 184 -18.44 0.85 0.96
C GLU A 184 -18.83 1.96 -0.04
N LEU A 185 -18.19 1.99 -1.21
CA LEU A 185 -18.57 2.91 -2.28
C LEU A 185 -19.99 2.64 -2.76
N LEU A 186 -20.34 1.37 -3.02
CA LEU A 186 -21.72 0.98 -3.40
C LEU A 186 -22.73 1.35 -2.31
N ARG A 187 -22.37 1.16 -1.03
CA ARG A 187 -23.22 1.57 0.09
C ARG A 187 -23.51 3.08 0.07
N CYS A 188 -22.49 3.90 -0.17
CA CYS A 188 -22.66 5.36 -0.29
C CYS A 188 -23.53 5.73 -1.49
N VAL A 189 -23.33 5.12 -2.67
CA VAL A 189 -24.17 5.32 -3.86
C VAL A 189 -25.63 5.00 -3.56
N ASN A 190 -25.91 3.86 -2.90
CA ASN A 190 -27.29 3.49 -2.51
C ASN A 190 -27.90 4.47 -1.51
N GLN A 191 -27.11 5.10 -0.64
CA GLN A 191 -27.60 6.17 0.24
C GLN A 191 -28.04 7.39 -0.55
N TYR A 192 -27.29 7.80 -1.60
CA TYR A 192 -27.70 8.91 -2.48
C TYR A 192 -28.91 8.54 -3.34
N ILE A 193 -29.01 7.32 -3.84
CA ILE A 193 -30.22 6.84 -4.56
C ILE A 193 -31.47 7.06 -3.67
N LYS A 194 -31.38 6.70 -2.40
CA LYS A 194 -32.48 6.86 -1.45
C LYS A 194 -32.71 8.33 -1.10
N GLN A 195 -31.65 9.09 -0.81
CA GLN A 195 -31.73 10.50 -0.41
C GLN A 195 -32.33 11.35 -1.51
N TRP A 196 -31.91 11.13 -2.76
CA TRP A 196 -32.37 11.91 -3.90
C TRP A 196 -33.69 11.40 -4.52
N GLY A 197 -34.28 10.33 -3.97
CA GLY A 197 -35.53 9.75 -4.44
C GLY A 197 -35.46 9.28 -5.89
N LEU A 198 -34.31 8.66 -6.27
CA LEU A 198 -34.08 8.24 -7.66
C LEU A 198 -34.93 7.00 -8.01
N GLU A 199 -35.12 6.79 -9.31
CA GLU A 199 -36.01 5.77 -9.87
C GLU A 199 -35.58 4.34 -9.46
N GLU A 200 -36.54 3.47 -9.15
CA GLU A 200 -36.26 2.05 -8.83
C GLU A 200 -35.51 1.32 -9.96
N GLY A 201 -35.76 1.70 -11.22
CA GLY A 201 -35.07 1.17 -12.38
C GLY A 201 -33.55 1.46 -12.30
N PHE A 202 -33.19 2.67 -11.89
CA PHE A 202 -31.79 3.04 -11.66
C PHE A 202 -31.18 2.23 -10.50
N ALA A 203 -31.89 2.11 -9.38
CA ALA A 203 -31.44 1.31 -8.24
C ALA A 203 -31.16 -0.14 -8.64
N ARG A 204 -32.05 -0.77 -9.42
CA ARG A 204 -31.85 -2.13 -9.95
C ARG A 204 -30.64 -2.22 -10.88
N TRP A 205 -30.47 -1.24 -11.78
CA TRP A 205 -29.35 -1.20 -12.70
C TRP A 205 -27.99 -1.03 -11.96
N VAL A 206 -27.92 -0.17 -10.94
CA VAL A 206 -26.70 0.00 -10.12
C VAL A 206 -26.32 -1.29 -9.40
N ASN A 207 -27.30 -1.99 -8.83
CA ASN A 207 -27.04 -3.18 -8.02
C ASN A 207 -27.01 -4.50 -8.81
N GLY A 208 -27.43 -4.51 -10.07
CA GLY A 208 -27.50 -5.71 -10.92
C GLY A 208 -26.61 -5.67 -12.16
N ASP A 209 -26.52 -4.52 -12.84
CA ASP A 209 -25.80 -4.39 -14.09
C ASP A 209 -24.38 -3.78 -13.88
N CYS A 210 -24.19 -2.96 -12.84
CA CYS A 210 -22.86 -2.49 -12.44
C CYS A 210 -22.16 -3.49 -11.52
N THR A 211 -20.83 -3.57 -11.64
CA THR A 211 -20.02 -4.46 -10.79
C THR A 211 -19.06 -3.61 -9.95
N PHE A 212 -19.34 -3.47 -8.66
CA PHE A 212 -18.47 -2.77 -7.72
C PHE A 212 -17.48 -3.75 -7.10
N CYS A 213 -16.20 -3.54 -7.37
CA CYS A 213 -15.12 -4.40 -6.91
C CYS A 213 -14.38 -3.77 -5.75
N SER A 214 -14.30 -4.49 -4.63
CA SER A 214 -13.29 -4.18 -3.62
C SER A 214 -11.94 -4.61 -4.13
N THR A 215 -10.92 -3.76 -4.00
CA THR A 215 -9.59 -4.10 -4.48
C THR A 215 -8.52 -3.90 -3.41
N LEU A 216 -7.46 -4.68 -3.52
CA LEU A 216 -6.25 -4.54 -2.73
C LEU A 216 -5.08 -4.26 -3.67
N VAL A 217 -4.63 -3.03 -3.66
CA VAL A 217 -3.46 -2.57 -4.43
C VAL A 217 -2.19 -2.67 -3.60
N ASP A 218 -1.08 -3.07 -4.24
CA ASP A 218 0.22 -3.11 -3.59
C ASP A 218 1.33 -2.71 -4.57
N ARG A 219 1.77 -1.48 -4.49
CA ARG A 219 2.95 -0.87 -5.11
C ARG A 219 3.38 0.29 -4.23
N ILE A 220 4.67 0.40 -3.92
CA ILE A 220 5.24 1.59 -3.31
C ILE A 220 5.46 2.62 -4.41
N VAL A 221 4.87 3.80 -4.23
CA VAL A 221 5.01 4.93 -5.15
C VAL A 221 5.57 6.11 -4.36
N PRO A 222 6.90 6.34 -4.39
CA PRO A 222 7.52 7.53 -3.81
C PRO A 222 7.00 8.81 -4.45
N GLY A 223 6.54 8.69 -5.69
CA GLY A 223 5.96 9.79 -6.43
C GLY A 223 7.00 10.68 -7.09
N ARG A 224 6.72 11.97 -7.13
CA ARG A 224 7.56 12.98 -7.79
C ARG A 224 8.98 13.01 -7.21
N ILE A 225 9.97 13.10 -8.07
CA ILE A 225 11.37 13.27 -7.69
C ILE A 225 11.53 14.64 -7.00
N ARG A 226 11.99 14.61 -5.75
CA ARG A 226 12.15 15.81 -4.91
C ARG A 226 13.53 16.45 -5.05
N ASP A 227 14.54 15.65 -5.40
CA ASP A 227 15.90 16.14 -5.63
C ASP A 227 15.95 16.88 -6.98
N ALA A 228 16.19 18.18 -6.93
CA ALA A 228 16.21 19.03 -8.10
C ALA A 228 17.37 18.69 -9.06
N ALA A 229 18.51 18.22 -8.54
CA ALA A 229 19.65 17.83 -9.37
C ALA A 229 19.35 16.53 -10.11
N GLU A 230 18.72 15.55 -9.43
CA GLU A 230 18.28 14.32 -10.09
C GLU A 230 17.20 14.60 -11.14
N ALA A 231 16.21 15.44 -10.82
CA ALA A 231 15.16 15.80 -11.77
C ALA A 231 15.76 16.46 -13.04
N ALA A 232 16.68 17.43 -12.88
CA ALA A 232 17.35 18.08 -13.99
C ALA A 232 18.19 17.10 -14.83
N ARG A 233 18.92 16.19 -14.19
CA ARG A 233 19.68 15.13 -14.88
C ARG A 233 18.79 14.25 -15.73
N LEU A 234 17.64 13.83 -15.19
CA LEU A 234 16.69 12.98 -15.92
C LEU A 234 16.03 13.72 -17.08
N GLU A 235 15.71 15.00 -16.93
CA GLU A 235 15.21 15.84 -18.03
C GLU A 235 16.26 15.96 -19.14
N ASP A 236 17.53 16.20 -18.80
CA ASP A 236 18.64 16.27 -19.78
C ASP A 236 18.80 14.92 -20.51
N GLU A 237 18.78 13.80 -19.79
CA GLU A 237 18.85 12.45 -20.38
C GLU A 237 17.64 12.13 -21.27
N ASN A 238 16.47 12.64 -20.93
CA ASN A 238 15.25 12.45 -21.68
C ASN A 238 15.19 13.34 -22.94
N GLY A 239 15.82 14.49 -22.93
CA GLY A 239 15.76 15.48 -23.99
C GLY A 239 14.50 16.36 -23.97
N TYR A 240 13.71 16.30 -22.89
CA TYR A 240 12.49 17.10 -22.69
C TYR A 240 12.24 17.39 -21.21
N ARG A 241 11.47 18.45 -20.93
CA ARG A 241 10.97 18.76 -19.58
C ARG A 241 9.68 17.98 -19.32
N ASP A 242 9.61 17.38 -18.14
CA ASP A 242 8.44 16.64 -17.69
C ASP A 242 8.05 17.03 -16.26
N ALA A 243 7.03 17.86 -16.14
CA ALA A 243 6.55 18.32 -14.83
C ALA A 243 5.80 17.23 -14.04
N LEU A 244 5.51 16.09 -14.67
CA LEU A 244 4.75 14.97 -14.13
C LEU A 244 5.59 13.70 -13.94
N ILE A 245 6.93 13.78 -14.04
CA ILE A 245 7.81 12.63 -13.77
C ILE A 245 7.35 11.95 -12.48
N ASP A 246 7.16 10.63 -12.58
CA ASP A 246 6.73 9.80 -11.47
C ASP A 246 7.68 8.62 -11.25
N VAL A 247 7.74 8.16 -10.00
CA VAL A 247 8.57 7.01 -9.62
C VAL A 247 7.71 6.02 -8.86
N GLY A 248 7.75 4.76 -9.29
CA GLY A 248 7.16 3.63 -8.60
C GLY A 248 8.17 2.50 -8.40
N GLU A 249 7.92 1.61 -7.45
CA GLU A 249 8.67 0.36 -7.39
C GLU A 249 8.30 -0.57 -8.56
N VAL A 250 9.23 -1.44 -8.95
CA VAL A 250 8.97 -2.43 -10.03
C VAL A 250 7.89 -3.43 -9.66
N PHE A 251 7.79 -3.79 -8.38
CA PHE A 251 6.73 -4.67 -7.88
C PHE A 251 5.35 -4.02 -8.01
N GLY A 252 4.36 -4.82 -8.38
CA GLY A 252 2.96 -4.40 -8.39
C GLY A 252 2.01 -5.60 -8.40
N VAL A 253 0.96 -5.52 -7.60
CA VAL A 253 -0.15 -6.47 -7.62
C VAL A 253 -1.47 -5.75 -7.39
N TRP A 254 -2.48 -6.14 -8.17
CA TRP A 254 -3.85 -5.66 -8.06
C TRP A 254 -4.79 -6.83 -7.81
N ASN A 255 -5.07 -7.14 -6.55
CA ASN A 255 -6.07 -8.16 -6.21
C ASN A 255 -7.46 -7.53 -6.31
N ILE A 256 -8.32 -8.12 -7.12
CA ILE A 256 -9.68 -7.62 -7.38
C ILE A 256 -10.68 -8.64 -6.87
N GLU A 257 -11.54 -8.22 -5.93
CA GLU A 257 -12.68 -9.03 -5.50
C GLU A 257 -13.82 -8.87 -6.49
N GLY A 258 -14.16 -9.94 -7.18
CA GLY A 258 -15.19 -9.88 -8.21
C GLY A 258 -15.56 -11.25 -8.78
N PRO A 259 -16.53 -11.29 -9.68
CA PRO A 259 -16.94 -12.51 -10.34
C PRO A 259 -15.86 -13.03 -11.30
N GLU A 260 -15.81 -14.34 -11.50
CA GLU A 260 -14.76 -15.02 -12.29
C GLU A 260 -14.63 -14.48 -13.72
N TRP A 261 -15.75 -14.15 -14.39
CA TRP A 261 -15.74 -13.59 -15.75
C TRP A 261 -14.93 -12.31 -15.88
N LEU A 262 -14.72 -11.58 -14.78
CA LEU A 262 -13.94 -10.35 -14.77
C LEU A 262 -12.46 -10.59 -15.08
N ALA A 263 -11.94 -11.77 -14.75
CA ALA A 263 -10.55 -12.14 -15.03
C ALA A 263 -10.24 -12.19 -16.55
N GLU A 264 -11.25 -12.51 -17.36
CA GLU A 264 -11.13 -12.53 -18.81
C GLU A 264 -11.41 -11.14 -19.43
N LYS A 265 -12.32 -10.37 -18.81
CA LYS A 265 -12.68 -9.03 -19.28
C LYS A 265 -11.56 -8.02 -19.02
N LEU A 266 -10.85 -8.11 -17.91
CA LEU A 266 -9.73 -7.21 -17.58
C LEU A 266 -8.51 -7.56 -18.44
N PRO A 267 -7.88 -6.58 -19.11
CA PRO A 267 -6.79 -6.85 -20.06
C PRO A 267 -5.45 -7.14 -19.35
N PHE A 268 -5.38 -7.02 -18.05
CA PHE A 268 -4.12 -6.98 -17.28
C PHE A 268 -3.39 -8.33 -17.26
N ARG A 269 -4.11 -9.43 -17.08
CA ARG A 269 -3.52 -10.77 -17.08
C ARG A 269 -2.93 -11.13 -18.44
N ALA A 270 -3.64 -10.77 -19.52
CA ALA A 270 -3.15 -10.97 -20.90
C ALA A 270 -1.90 -10.12 -21.18
N ALA A 271 -1.75 -8.98 -20.52
CA ALA A 271 -0.57 -8.13 -20.57
C ALA A 271 0.60 -8.62 -19.68
N GLY A 272 0.45 -9.76 -18.98
CA GLY A 272 1.47 -10.30 -18.08
C GLY A 272 1.55 -9.61 -16.72
N LEU A 273 0.52 -8.85 -16.33
CA LEU A 273 0.46 -8.14 -15.06
C LEU A 273 -0.17 -9.01 -13.96
N ASN A 274 0.30 -8.85 -12.73
CA ASN A 274 -0.16 -9.63 -11.58
C ASN A 274 -1.50 -9.10 -11.05
N CYS A 275 -2.61 -9.53 -11.71
CA CYS A 275 -3.97 -9.12 -11.39
C CYS A 275 -4.87 -10.33 -11.09
N PRO A 276 -4.79 -10.91 -9.88
CA PRO A 276 -5.73 -11.95 -9.48
C PRO A 276 -7.14 -11.39 -9.32
N VAL A 277 -8.12 -12.03 -9.94
CA VAL A 277 -9.53 -11.85 -9.63
C VAL A 277 -9.95 -12.97 -8.70
N VAL A 278 -10.46 -12.61 -7.53
CA VAL A 278 -10.70 -13.55 -6.42
C VAL A 278 -12.09 -13.31 -5.82
N PRO A 279 -12.70 -14.33 -5.20
CA PRO A 279 -13.99 -14.15 -4.55
C PRO A 279 -13.94 -13.34 -3.25
N ASP A 280 -12.75 -13.24 -2.61
CA ASP A 280 -12.51 -12.52 -1.36
C ASP A 280 -11.05 -12.05 -1.30
N VAL A 281 -10.82 -10.76 -1.10
CA VAL A 281 -9.47 -10.18 -0.97
C VAL A 281 -8.90 -10.28 0.45
N THR A 282 -9.70 -10.69 1.44
CA THR A 282 -9.29 -10.76 2.85
C THR A 282 -8.05 -11.64 3.08
N PRO A 283 -7.92 -12.84 2.49
CA PRO A 283 -6.71 -13.66 2.64
C PRO A 283 -5.45 -12.97 2.10
N TYR A 284 -5.56 -12.24 1.00
CA TYR A 284 -4.45 -11.49 0.38
C TYR A 284 -4.05 -10.28 1.22
N LYS A 285 -5.04 -9.62 1.87
CA LYS A 285 -4.77 -8.59 2.86
C LYS A 285 -4.02 -9.15 4.07
N LYS A 286 -4.45 -10.31 4.59
CA LYS A 286 -3.73 -11.00 5.66
C LYS A 286 -2.31 -11.33 5.24
N ARG A 287 -2.09 -11.87 4.03
CA ARG A 287 -0.76 -12.13 3.45
C ARG A 287 0.11 -10.87 3.49
N LYS A 288 -0.37 -9.74 2.96
CA LYS A 288 0.37 -8.47 2.97
C LYS A 288 0.71 -8.02 4.39
N VAL A 289 -0.26 -8.03 5.30
CA VAL A 289 -0.08 -7.57 6.68
C VAL A 289 0.90 -8.47 7.45
N ARG A 290 0.79 -9.80 7.30
CA ARG A 290 1.62 -10.75 8.05
C ARG A 290 3.01 -10.90 7.47
N ILE A 291 3.17 -10.99 6.16
CA ILE A 291 4.47 -11.19 5.50
C ILE A 291 5.20 -9.86 5.35
N LEU A 292 4.67 -8.86 4.63
CA LEU A 292 5.39 -7.60 4.39
C LEU A 292 5.48 -6.73 5.64
N ASN A 293 4.33 -6.39 6.22
CA ASN A 293 4.31 -5.49 7.37
C ASN A 293 4.80 -6.19 8.65
N GLY A 294 4.49 -7.50 8.77
CA GLY A 294 4.95 -8.33 9.87
C GLY A 294 6.44 -8.55 9.87
N ALA A 295 7.09 -8.73 8.71
CA ALA A 295 8.54 -8.80 8.60
C ALA A 295 9.20 -7.54 9.16
N HIS A 296 8.82 -6.34 8.68
CA HIS A 296 9.32 -5.07 9.22
C HIS A 296 9.16 -5.01 10.74
N THR A 297 7.96 -5.26 11.25
CA THR A 297 7.69 -5.20 12.69
C THR A 297 8.48 -6.26 13.47
N GLY A 298 8.78 -7.39 12.82
CA GLY A 298 9.49 -8.52 13.42
C GLY A 298 10.97 -8.27 13.66
N PHE A 299 11.67 -7.62 12.72
CA PHE A 299 13.13 -7.47 12.85
C PHE A 299 13.61 -6.05 13.13
N VAL A 300 12.87 -5.00 12.69
CA VAL A 300 13.36 -3.61 12.66
C VAL A 300 13.81 -3.10 14.03
N LEU A 301 13.06 -3.38 15.09
CA LEU A 301 13.38 -2.87 16.44
C LEU A 301 14.68 -3.49 16.97
N GLY A 302 14.85 -4.80 16.80
CA GLY A 302 16.08 -5.49 17.16
C GLY A 302 17.26 -5.10 16.28
N ALA A 303 17.05 -4.93 14.97
CA ALA A 303 18.09 -4.48 14.06
C ALA A 303 18.55 -3.06 14.39
N TYR A 304 17.64 -2.16 14.75
CA TYR A 304 18.00 -0.83 15.22
C TYR A 304 18.88 -0.88 16.47
N LEU A 305 18.50 -1.68 17.47
CA LEU A 305 19.32 -1.88 18.68
C LEU A 305 20.68 -2.54 18.37
N ALA A 306 20.76 -3.33 17.30
CA ALA A 306 22.00 -3.95 16.83
C ALA A 306 22.96 -2.99 16.10
N GLY A 307 22.50 -1.79 15.74
CA GLY A 307 23.35 -0.75 15.12
C GLY A 307 23.02 -0.42 13.67
N TYR A 308 21.97 -1.00 13.08
CA TYR A 308 21.53 -0.68 11.71
C TYR A 308 20.60 0.53 11.70
N ASP A 309 20.61 1.29 10.61
CA ASP A 309 19.82 2.50 10.44
C ASP A 309 18.84 2.41 9.26
N ILE A 310 19.13 1.61 8.24
CA ILE A 310 18.27 1.44 7.07
C ILE A 310 17.97 -0.04 6.78
N VAL A 311 16.79 -0.29 6.20
CA VAL A 311 16.30 -1.65 5.89
C VAL A 311 17.25 -2.40 4.97
N ARG A 312 17.78 -1.75 3.93
CA ARG A 312 18.67 -2.41 2.97
C ARG A 312 19.93 -2.98 3.63
N ASP A 313 20.51 -2.27 4.59
CA ASP A 313 21.71 -2.75 5.29
C ASP A 313 21.41 -3.99 6.13
N CYS A 314 20.19 -4.08 6.69
CA CYS A 314 19.70 -5.27 7.36
C CYS A 314 19.63 -6.48 6.40
N MET A 315 19.29 -6.25 5.14
CA MET A 315 19.21 -7.30 4.12
C MET A 315 20.58 -7.75 3.59
N GLN A 316 21.66 -7.03 3.92
CA GLN A 316 23.04 -7.42 3.64
C GLN A 316 23.69 -8.15 4.83
N ASP A 317 23.06 -8.21 5.99
CA ASP A 317 23.56 -8.92 7.17
C ASP A 317 22.93 -10.32 7.25
N ASP A 318 23.77 -11.36 7.22
CA ASP A 318 23.34 -12.76 7.20
C ASP A 318 22.49 -13.14 8.42
N VAL A 319 22.70 -12.52 9.58
CA VAL A 319 21.95 -12.82 10.79
C VAL A 319 20.57 -12.17 10.75
N ILE A 320 20.49 -10.89 10.39
CA ILE A 320 19.19 -10.17 10.35
C ILE A 320 18.32 -10.74 9.22
N LEU A 321 18.89 -10.93 8.04
CA LEU A 321 18.20 -11.56 6.91
C LEU A 321 17.77 -12.99 7.25
N GLY A 322 18.67 -13.79 7.82
CA GLY A 322 18.38 -15.17 8.24
C GLY A 322 17.25 -15.23 9.27
N PHE A 323 17.28 -14.33 10.26
CA PHE A 323 16.20 -14.22 11.27
C PHE A 323 14.86 -13.88 10.64
N MET A 324 14.82 -12.87 9.77
CA MET A 324 13.59 -12.50 9.05
C MET A 324 13.05 -13.67 8.21
N ASN A 325 13.92 -14.32 7.44
CA ASN A 325 13.52 -15.44 6.59
C ASN A 325 13.00 -16.62 7.42
N ARG A 326 13.69 -16.99 8.48
CA ARG A 326 13.23 -18.05 9.37
C ARG A 326 11.86 -17.74 9.97
N MET A 327 11.69 -16.53 10.49
CA MET A 327 10.41 -16.06 11.04
C MET A 327 9.29 -16.16 9.99
N LEU A 328 9.55 -15.72 8.77
CA LEU A 328 8.54 -15.75 7.70
C LEU A 328 8.19 -17.19 7.27
N HIS A 329 9.21 -18.00 6.91
CA HIS A 329 9.00 -19.30 6.27
C HIS A 329 8.58 -20.41 7.25
N GLU A 330 9.07 -20.36 8.50
CA GLU A 330 8.81 -21.39 9.50
C GLU A 330 7.66 -21.04 10.47
N GLU A 331 7.40 -19.73 10.71
CA GLU A 331 6.47 -19.32 11.78
C GLU A 331 5.26 -18.53 11.26
N VAL A 332 5.40 -17.69 10.22
CA VAL A 332 4.30 -16.84 9.70
C VAL A 332 3.55 -17.52 8.57
N ILE A 333 4.24 -17.96 7.52
CA ILE A 333 3.63 -18.58 6.33
C ILE A 333 2.74 -19.78 6.68
N PRO A 334 3.14 -20.69 7.60
CA PRO A 334 2.28 -21.82 7.98
C PRO A 334 0.93 -21.43 8.63
N THR A 335 0.78 -20.18 9.07
CA THR A 335 -0.46 -19.68 9.70
C THR A 335 -1.42 -19.01 8.69
N LEU A 336 -1.06 -18.93 7.41
CA LEU A 336 -1.83 -18.20 6.41
C LEU A 336 -2.68 -19.14 5.54
N PRO A 337 -3.96 -18.79 5.25
CA PRO A 337 -4.90 -19.67 4.54
C PRO A 337 -4.81 -19.53 3.01
N LEU A 338 -3.60 -19.40 2.45
CA LEU A 338 -3.35 -19.32 1.01
C LEU A 338 -2.41 -20.44 0.58
N ASP A 339 -2.33 -20.68 -0.73
CA ASP A 339 -1.38 -21.64 -1.28
C ASP A 339 0.05 -21.29 -0.88
N ARG A 340 0.80 -22.30 -0.44
CA ARG A 340 2.15 -22.11 0.06
C ARG A 340 3.09 -21.52 -0.99
N GLN A 341 2.96 -21.92 -2.25
CA GLN A 341 3.79 -21.42 -3.32
C GLN A 341 3.56 -19.92 -3.57
N ASP A 342 2.29 -19.45 -3.48
CA ASP A 342 1.94 -18.03 -3.56
C ASP A 342 2.53 -17.23 -2.39
N LEU A 343 2.46 -17.78 -1.17
CA LEU A 343 3.02 -17.14 0.02
C LEU A 343 4.55 -17.03 -0.03
N GLU A 344 5.24 -18.09 -0.48
CA GLU A 344 6.70 -18.12 -0.65
C GLU A 344 7.15 -17.14 -1.75
N ALA A 345 6.43 -17.09 -2.88
CA ALA A 345 6.71 -16.13 -3.95
C ALA A 345 6.52 -14.67 -3.47
N PHE A 346 5.49 -14.41 -2.66
CA PHE A 346 5.28 -13.10 -2.08
C PHE A 346 6.37 -12.73 -1.07
N ALA A 347 6.84 -13.67 -0.24
CA ALA A 347 7.94 -13.43 0.70
C ALA A 347 9.25 -13.11 -0.03
N ALA A 348 9.55 -13.82 -1.12
CA ALA A 348 10.71 -13.52 -1.98
C ALA A 348 10.63 -12.11 -2.59
N ALA A 349 9.45 -11.71 -3.09
CA ALA A 349 9.23 -10.36 -3.58
C ALA A 349 9.39 -9.29 -2.48
N VAL A 350 8.96 -9.57 -1.25
CA VAL A 350 9.17 -8.68 -0.08
C VAL A 350 10.67 -8.51 0.22
N GLN A 351 11.47 -9.57 0.14
CA GLN A 351 12.92 -9.49 0.32
C GLN A 351 13.56 -8.60 -0.76
N ASP A 352 13.17 -8.73 -2.02
CA ASP A 352 13.63 -7.86 -3.11
C ASP A 352 13.27 -6.39 -2.84
N ARG A 353 12.04 -6.13 -2.38
CA ARG A 353 11.56 -4.77 -2.03
C ARG A 353 12.36 -4.16 -0.88
N PHE A 354 12.70 -4.93 0.14
CA PHE A 354 13.52 -4.48 1.27
C PHE A 354 14.96 -4.19 0.86
N ASN A 355 15.46 -4.90 -0.15
CA ASN A 355 16.80 -4.74 -0.71
C ASN A 355 16.84 -3.74 -1.88
N ASN A 356 15.86 -2.82 -1.97
CA ASN A 356 15.77 -1.84 -3.05
C ASN A 356 16.95 -0.85 -2.99
N PRO A 357 17.81 -0.78 -4.04
CA PRO A 357 18.99 0.08 -4.03
C PRO A 357 18.69 1.58 -4.21
N PHE A 358 17.46 1.93 -4.56
CA PHE A 358 17.04 3.31 -4.80
C PHE A 358 16.39 3.97 -3.59
N ILE A 359 16.10 3.22 -2.53
CA ILE A 359 15.40 3.72 -1.34
C ILE A 359 16.26 3.47 -0.10
N ASN A 360 16.55 4.52 0.64
CA ASN A 360 17.09 4.43 1.99
C ASN A 360 15.93 4.48 2.99
N HIS A 361 15.29 3.33 3.21
CA HIS A 361 14.17 3.24 4.13
C HIS A 361 14.71 3.17 5.57
N GLU A 362 14.61 4.28 6.28
CA GLU A 362 15.09 4.41 7.65
C GLU A 362 14.29 3.54 8.62
N LEU A 363 14.99 2.76 9.46
CA LEU A 363 14.35 1.90 10.46
C LEU A 363 13.48 2.73 11.41
N MET A 364 13.94 3.90 11.83
CA MET A 364 13.19 4.77 12.74
C MET A 364 11.84 5.23 12.17
N SER A 365 11.72 5.42 10.87
CA SER A 365 10.43 5.74 10.24
C SER A 365 9.39 4.61 10.36
N ILE A 366 9.88 3.38 10.52
CA ILE A 366 9.04 2.17 10.68
C ILE A 366 8.62 1.97 12.14
N THR A 367 9.40 2.47 13.10
CA THR A 367 9.19 2.19 14.54
C THR A 367 7.97 2.91 15.15
N LEU A 368 7.41 3.90 14.46
CA LEU A 368 6.24 4.65 14.94
C LEU A 368 5.08 3.71 15.29
N ASN A 369 4.47 3.86 16.48
CA ASN A 369 3.34 3.07 16.96
C ASN A 369 3.57 1.56 16.92
N SER A 370 4.75 1.09 17.35
CA SER A 370 5.12 -0.33 17.27
C SER A 370 4.28 -1.22 18.16
N THR A 371 3.66 -0.72 19.22
CA THR A 371 2.74 -1.49 20.07
C THR A 371 1.51 -1.96 19.27
N SER A 372 0.80 -1.04 18.65
CA SER A 372 -0.37 -1.37 17.83
C SER A 372 0.02 -2.18 16.58
N LYS A 373 1.17 -1.90 15.98
CA LYS A 373 1.69 -2.65 14.83
C LYS A 373 2.02 -4.09 15.21
N TRP A 374 2.70 -4.33 16.32
CA TRP A 374 3.03 -5.69 16.76
C TRP A 374 1.76 -6.49 17.07
N ARG A 375 0.81 -5.86 17.77
CA ARG A 375 -0.51 -6.44 18.03
C ARG A 375 -1.25 -6.85 16.74
N ALA A 376 -1.26 -5.99 15.73
CA ALA A 376 -2.03 -6.24 14.50
C ALA A 376 -1.33 -7.20 13.52
N ARG A 377 0.02 -7.21 13.50
CA ARG A 377 0.81 -7.85 12.44
C ARG A 377 1.43 -9.18 12.88
N ASN A 378 2.02 -9.24 14.09
CA ASN A 378 2.83 -10.38 14.54
C ASN A 378 2.12 -11.24 15.60
N MET A 379 1.40 -10.60 16.53
CA MET A 379 0.67 -11.33 17.57
C MET A 379 -0.28 -12.41 17.02
N PRO A 380 -1.09 -12.13 15.98
CA PRO A 380 -1.98 -13.17 15.45
C PRO A 380 -1.21 -14.38 14.88
N SER A 381 -0.04 -14.18 14.23
CA SER A 381 0.79 -15.30 13.75
C SER A 381 1.37 -16.11 14.91
N LEU A 382 1.83 -15.44 15.98
CA LEU A 382 2.31 -16.11 17.19
C LEU A 382 1.21 -17.00 17.80
N LEU A 383 0.01 -16.45 17.97
CA LEU A 383 -1.10 -17.17 18.60
C LEU A 383 -1.57 -18.36 17.74
N GLU A 384 -1.76 -18.15 16.44
CA GLU A 384 -2.17 -19.20 15.50
C GLU A 384 -1.11 -20.31 15.42
N TYR A 385 0.18 -19.96 15.40
CA TYR A 385 1.27 -20.93 15.40
C TYR A 385 1.29 -21.73 16.70
N ALA A 386 1.22 -21.06 17.87
CA ALA A 386 1.23 -21.72 19.16
C ALA A 386 0.04 -22.70 19.30
N GLN A 387 -1.12 -22.32 18.79
CA GLN A 387 -2.32 -23.14 18.79
C GLN A 387 -2.21 -24.36 17.86
N THR A 388 -1.72 -24.16 16.62
CA THR A 388 -1.73 -25.22 15.59
C THR A 388 -0.53 -26.16 15.73
N ALA A 389 0.65 -25.63 16.06
CA ALA A 389 1.88 -26.43 16.22
C ALA A 389 2.10 -26.96 17.64
N GLY A 390 1.32 -26.49 18.63
CA GLY A 390 1.45 -26.92 20.04
C GLY A 390 2.79 -26.47 20.68
N LYS A 391 3.46 -25.49 20.09
CA LYS A 391 4.77 -24.98 20.55
C LYS A 391 4.89 -23.50 20.24
N LEU A 392 5.79 -22.80 20.97
CA LEU A 392 6.03 -21.38 20.80
C LEU A 392 6.90 -21.12 19.56
N PRO A 393 6.56 -20.14 18.69
CA PRO A 393 7.41 -19.72 17.58
C PRO A 393 8.61 -18.90 18.11
N PRO A 394 9.85 -19.39 17.95
CA PRO A 394 11.01 -18.79 18.61
C PRO A 394 11.40 -17.41 18.07
N CYS A 395 11.27 -17.17 16.76
CA CYS A 395 11.60 -15.87 16.18
C CYS A 395 10.55 -14.81 16.51
N LEU A 396 9.25 -15.15 16.50
CA LEU A 396 8.21 -14.22 16.93
C LEU A 396 8.31 -13.90 18.42
N ALA A 397 8.68 -14.87 19.27
CA ALA A 397 8.94 -14.63 20.69
C ALA A 397 10.18 -13.72 20.89
N MET A 398 11.25 -13.89 20.09
CA MET A 398 12.42 -12.99 20.11
C MET A 398 12.05 -11.60 19.59
N SER A 399 11.22 -11.49 18.55
CA SER A 399 10.70 -10.22 18.05
C SER A 399 9.94 -9.44 19.13
N PHE A 400 9.13 -10.14 19.95
CA PHE A 400 8.44 -9.52 21.06
C PHE A 400 9.40 -9.00 22.14
N ALA A 401 10.42 -9.78 22.47
CA ALA A 401 11.46 -9.34 23.40
C ALA A 401 12.25 -8.13 22.84
N ALA A 402 12.52 -8.10 21.53
CA ALA A 402 13.15 -6.96 20.87
C ALA A 402 12.26 -5.71 20.91
N TYR A 403 10.94 -5.87 20.80
CA TYR A 403 9.98 -4.78 21.01
C TYR A 403 10.10 -4.22 22.43
N ILE A 404 10.08 -5.06 23.47
CA ILE A 404 10.23 -4.62 24.86
C ILE A 404 11.60 -3.94 25.06
N ALA A 405 12.67 -4.52 24.53
CA ALA A 405 14.03 -3.95 24.63
C ALA A 405 14.10 -2.55 24.00
N PHE A 406 13.48 -2.34 22.82
CA PHE A 406 13.47 -1.04 22.15
C PHE A 406 12.76 0.04 22.96
N TYR A 407 11.65 -0.28 23.64
CA TYR A 407 10.92 0.65 24.49
C TYR A 407 11.54 0.86 25.87
N SER A 408 12.47 0.01 26.28
CA SER A 408 13.07 0.03 27.62
C SER A 408 14.60 0.15 27.62
N SER A 409 15.23 0.44 26.48
CA SER A 409 16.69 0.59 26.39
C SER A 409 17.13 1.93 26.96
N ASP A 410 17.79 1.90 28.14
CA ASP A 410 18.38 3.06 28.84
C ASP A 410 17.52 4.34 28.71
N ILE A 411 16.33 4.31 29.33
CA ILE A 411 15.34 5.40 29.26
C ILE A 411 15.89 6.65 29.96
N GLN A 412 16.05 7.74 29.22
CA GLN A 412 16.58 9.02 29.68
C GLN A 412 15.46 9.96 30.17
N ALA A 413 14.43 10.16 29.37
CA ALA A 413 13.36 11.12 29.64
C ALA A 413 12.05 10.74 28.97
N LEU A 414 10.96 11.30 29.46
CA LEU A 414 9.67 11.33 28.80
C LEU A 414 9.34 12.79 28.45
N THR A 415 9.35 13.10 27.16
CA THR A 415 9.13 14.44 26.63
C THR A 415 7.76 14.55 25.91
N GLU A 416 7.42 15.70 25.39
CA GLU A 416 6.24 15.87 24.52
C GLU A 416 6.39 15.11 23.19
N GLN A 417 7.62 15.01 22.67
CA GLN A 417 7.92 14.31 21.42
C GLN A 417 7.92 12.79 21.54
N GLY A 418 8.11 12.25 22.76
CA GLY A 418 8.14 10.82 22.97
C GLY A 418 9.01 10.39 24.16
N LEU A 419 9.30 9.09 24.22
CA LEU A 419 10.17 8.48 25.20
C LEU A 419 11.61 8.47 24.69
N VAL A 420 12.49 9.25 25.33
CA VAL A 420 13.92 9.32 24.97
C VAL A 420 14.64 8.14 25.58
N CYS A 421 15.20 7.32 24.72
CA CYS A 421 16.00 6.15 25.06
C CYS A 421 17.40 6.29 24.48
N ARG A 422 18.35 5.51 24.96
CA ARG A 422 19.70 5.43 24.40
C ARG A 422 19.96 4.05 23.82
N ARG A 423 20.47 4.03 22.61
CA ARG A 423 20.88 2.83 21.88
C ARG A 423 22.12 2.21 22.54
N PRO A 424 22.24 0.89 22.65
CA PRO A 424 23.47 0.29 23.10
C PRO A 424 24.66 0.77 22.28
N LYS A 425 25.68 1.36 22.95
CA LYS A 425 26.89 1.95 22.32
C LYS A 425 26.60 3.02 21.23
N GLY A 426 25.49 3.75 21.35
CA GLY A 426 25.07 4.70 20.33
C GLY A 426 24.39 5.95 20.88
N ASN A 427 23.77 6.69 19.97
CA ASN A 427 23.08 7.94 20.25
C ASN A 427 21.71 7.72 20.92
N GLU A 428 21.16 8.81 21.46
CA GLU A 428 19.78 8.85 21.90
C GLU A 428 18.83 8.75 20.71
N TYR A 429 17.66 8.14 20.94
CA TYR A 429 16.56 8.07 20.00
C TYR A 429 15.24 8.29 20.72
N THR A 430 14.23 8.74 19.99
CA THR A 430 12.91 8.99 20.54
C THR A 430 11.94 7.93 20.07
N VAL A 431 11.37 7.19 21.01
CA VAL A 431 10.26 6.27 20.74
C VAL A 431 8.97 7.07 20.65
N SER A 432 8.24 6.93 19.55
CA SER A 432 6.96 7.58 19.31
C SER A 432 5.84 6.54 19.27
N ASP A 433 4.91 6.64 20.19
CA ASP A 433 3.73 5.77 20.33
C ASP A 433 2.62 6.55 21.09
N ASP A 434 1.49 5.91 21.31
CA ASP A 434 0.44 6.46 22.19
C ASP A 434 1.01 6.90 23.53
N ARG A 435 0.65 8.09 23.99
CA ARG A 435 1.18 8.69 25.21
C ARG A 435 1.14 7.75 26.43
N TRP A 436 0.04 7.03 26.59
CA TRP A 436 -0.14 6.12 27.71
C TRP A 436 0.82 4.91 27.67
N VAL A 437 1.25 4.47 26.48
CA VAL A 437 2.27 3.42 26.30
C VAL A 437 3.63 3.94 26.75
N LEU A 438 3.98 5.15 26.35
CA LEU A 438 5.26 5.77 26.73
C LEU A 438 5.33 5.99 28.25
N GLU A 439 4.25 6.44 28.87
CA GLU A 439 4.12 6.60 30.32
C GLU A 439 4.22 5.25 31.06
N PHE A 440 3.65 4.19 30.48
CA PHE A 440 3.77 2.85 31.02
C PHE A 440 5.24 2.41 31.11
N TYR A 441 6.02 2.52 30.02
CA TYR A 441 7.43 2.17 30.02
C TYR A 441 8.26 3.10 30.92
N TYR A 442 7.98 4.40 30.89
CA TYR A 442 8.69 5.37 31.73
C TYR A 442 8.51 5.09 33.23
N SER A 443 7.32 4.68 33.66
CA SER A 443 7.04 4.36 35.07
C SER A 443 7.70 3.05 35.54
N ARG A 444 8.14 2.20 34.61
CA ARG A 444 8.77 0.90 34.88
C ARG A 444 10.28 0.88 34.71
N ARG A 445 10.90 2.05 34.74
CA ARG A 445 12.36 2.15 34.72
C ARG A 445 12.95 1.50 36.00
N GLY A 446 13.97 0.64 35.82
CA GLY A 446 14.68 0.01 36.91
C GLY A 446 14.00 -1.21 37.53
N VAL A 447 12.85 -1.66 37.01
CA VAL A 447 12.30 -2.96 37.38
C VAL A 447 13.12 -4.10 36.73
N SER A 448 13.03 -5.33 37.27
CA SER A 448 13.69 -6.48 36.66
C SER A 448 13.09 -6.84 35.29
N ASP A 449 13.85 -7.57 34.47
CA ASP A 449 13.40 -8.01 33.15
C ASP A 449 12.13 -8.88 33.23
N GLU A 450 12.08 -9.76 34.22
CA GLU A 450 10.94 -10.63 34.48
C GLU A 450 9.69 -9.81 34.83
N THR A 451 9.83 -8.82 35.71
CA THR A 451 8.72 -7.94 36.12
C THR A 451 8.24 -7.11 34.93
N LEU A 452 9.16 -6.54 34.13
CA LEU A 452 8.81 -5.75 32.96
C LEU A 452 8.05 -6.60 31.93
N VAL A 453 8.54 -7.80 31.62
CA VAL A 453 7.90 -8.72 30.67
C VAL A 453 6.50 -9.10 31.16
N HIS A 454 6.37 -9.45 32.46
CA HIS A 454 5.07 -9.77 33.07
C HIS A 454 4.08 -8.61 32.92
N ASP A 455 4.50 -7.40 33.33
CA ASP A 455 3.65 -6.20 33.26
C ASP A 455 3.24 -5.83 31.80
N VAL A 456 4.14 -6.03 30.83
CA VAL A 456 3.84 -5.83 29.41
C VAL A 456 2.85 -6.88 28.92
N MET A 457 3.06 -8.16 29.22
CA MET A 457 2.26 -9.26 28.69
C MET A 457 0.84 -9.32 29.27
N THR A 458 0.67 -8.96 30.54
CA THR A 458 -0.64 -8.88 31.20
C THR A 458 -1.44 -7.63 30.83
N ASN A 459 -0.83 -6.67 30.11
CA ASN A 459 -1.49 -5.43 29.76
C ASN A 459 -2.56 -5.62 28.64
N ALA A 460 -3.79 -5.90 29.04
CA ALA A 460 -4.91 -6.10 28.12
C ALA A 460 -5.22 -4.87 27.24
N LYS A 461 -4.87 -3.65 27.68
CA LYS A 461 -5.02 -2.44 26.84
C LYS A 461 -4.06 -2.47 25.65
N MET A 462 -2.84 -2.98 25.81
CA MET A 462 -1.88 -3.17 24.71
C MET A 462 -2.32 -4.28 23.75
N TRP A 463 -2.67 -5.44 24.30
CA TRP A 463 -2.80 -6.69 23.51
C TRP A 463 -4.23 -7.15 23.28
N GLY A 464 -5.20 -6.62 24.02
CA GLY A 464 -6.60 -7.09 23.99
C GLY A 464 -6.83 -8.38 24.77
N GLN A 465 -5.77 -8.96 25.33
CA GLN A 465 -5.79 -10.21 26.10
C GLN A 465 -4.53 -10.31 26.97
N ASP A 466 -4.49 -11.31 27.86
CA ASP A 466 -3.32 -11.66 28.65
C ASP A 466 -2.44 -12.65 27.88
N LEU A 467 -1.24 -12.21 27.48
CA LEU A 467 -0.29 -13.02 26.71
C LEU A 467 0.49 -14.03 27.57
N THR A 468 0.45 -13.95 28.90
CA THR A 468 1.06 -14.95 29.81
C THR A 468 0.33 -16.30 29.73
N LEU A 469 -0.91 -16.29 29.22
CA LEU A 469 -1.69 -17.51 29.02
C LEU A 469 -1.17 -18.37 27.85
N VAL A 470 -0.27 -17.83 27.01
CA VAL A 470 0.39 -18.63 25.95
C VAL A 470 1.51 -19.45 26.59
N PRO A 471 1.44 -20.80 26.54
CA PRO A 471 2.39 -21.65 27.23
C PRO A 471 3.86 -21.36 26.89
N GLY A 472 4.67 -21.09 27.91
CA GLY A 472 6.11 -20.82 27.77
C GLY A 472 6.48 -19.46 27.21
N PHE A 473 5.52 -18.61 26.82
CA PHE A 473 5.83 -17.34 26.17
C PHE A 473 6.46 -16.33 27.12
N GLU A 474 5.96 -16.19 28.34
CA GLU A 474 6.50 -15.27 29.33
C GLU A 474 7.96 -15.60 29.66
N GLN A 475 8.27 -16.89 29.93
CA GLN A 475 9.62 -17.33 30.19
C GLN A 475 10.56 -17.07 29.01
N ALA A 476 10.12 -17.41 27.79
CA ALA A 476 10.89 -17.17 26.55
C ALA A 476 11.14 -15.68 26.31
N ALA A 477 10.15 -14.83 26.54
CA ALA A 477 10.27 -13.39 26.39
C ALA A 477 11.28 -12.79 27.39
N ALA A 478 11.24 -13.20 28.64
CA ALA A 478 12.18 -12.75 29.68
C ALA A 478 13.63 -13.22 29.36
N GLU A 479 13.81 -14.49 28.99
CA GLU A 479 15.12 -15.01 28.57
C GLU A 479 15.67 -14.28 27.34
N ASN A 480 14.86 -14.04 26.36
CA ASN A 480 15.23 -13.32 25.14
C ASN A 480 15.56 -11.85 25.43
N LEU A 481 14.78 -11.16 26.28
CA LEU A 481 15.06 -9.78 26.70
C LEU A 481 16.41 -9.69 27.40
N ARG A 482 16.66 -10.58 28.35
CA ARG A 482 17.95 -10.68 29.07
C ARG A 482 19.10 -10.90 28.07
N ARG A 483 18.93 -11.79 27.08
CA ARG A 483 19.95 -12.06 26.05
C ARG A 483 20.21 -10.82 25.18
N ILE A 484 19.18 -10.10 24.76
CA ILE A 484 19.35 -8.85 24.01
C ILE A 484 20.17 -7.83 24.81
N ARG A 485 19.92 -7.71 26.11
CA ARG A 485 20.62 -6.76 26.99
C ARG A 485 22.06 -7.14 27.29
N THR A 486 22.36 -8.44 27.44
CA THR A 486 23.69 -8.92 27.84
C THR A 486 24.60 -9.21 26.63
N GLU A 487 24.08 -9.79 25.54
CA GLU A 487 24.85 -10.24 24.39
C GLU A 487 24.69 -9.28 23.19
N GLY A 488 23.66 -8.43 23.21
CA GLY A 488 23.27 -7.56 22.11
C GLY A 488 22.25 -8.20 21.16
N ALA A 489 21.45 -7.36 20.51
CA ALA A 489 20.31 -7.80 19.69
C ALA A 489 20.73 -8.69 18.50
N ARG A 490 21.86 -8.39 17.83
CA ARG A 490 22.35 -9.22 16.72
C ARG A 490 22.74 -10.63 17.19
N ALA A 491 23.44 -10.76 18.33
CA ALA A 491 23.80 -12.06 18.88
C ALA A 491 22.56 -12.85 19.34
N ALA A 492 21.57 -12.15 19.91
CA ALA A 492 20.29 -12.75 20.28
C ALA A 492 19.53 -13.31 19.06
N PHE A 493 19.52 -12.59 17.94
CA PHE A 493 18.94 -13.08 16.67
C PHE A 493 19.72 -14.30 16.13
N ALA A 494 21.06 -14.26 16.16
CA ALA A 494 21.89 -15.40 15.77
C ALA A 494 21.59 -16.66 16.59
N ALA A 495 21.33 -16.51 17.89
CA ALA A 495 20.97 -17.63 18.76
C ALA A 495 19.61 -18.26 18.39
N CYS A 496 18.67 -17.49 17.81
CA CYS A 496 17.44 -18.06 17.26
C CYS A 496 17.73 -18.96 16.06
N LEU A 497 18.71 -18.60 15.21
CA LEU A 497 19.08 -19.37 14.02
C LEU A 497 19.81 -20.68 14.38
N ALA A 498 20.56 -20.72 15.47
CA ALA A 498 21.29 -21.89 15.92
C ALA A 498 20.39 -23.00 16.50
N ARG A 499 19.13 -22.68 16.87
CA ARG A 499 18.18 -23.70 17.34
C ARG A 499 17.70 -24.52 16.14
N PRO A 500 17.68 -25.88 16.23
CA PRO A 500 17.15 -26.68 15.13
C PRO A 500 15.71 -26.26 14.80
N ALA A 501 15.35 -26.31 13.53
CA ALA A 501 13.95 -26.23 13.12
C ALA A 501 13.20 -27.39 13.82
N VAL A 502 12.33 -27.08 14.74
CA VAL A 502 11.63 -28.08 15.59
C VAL A 502 10.36 -28.53 14.89
#